data_f5c6a82f2bede12ad7c9a6ac1cc1c932
#
_entry.id   f5c6a82f2bede12ad7c9a6ac1cc1c932
#
_cell.length_a   1.000
_cell.length_b   1.000
_cell.length_c   1.000
_cell.angle_alpha   90.00
_cell.angle_beta   90.00
_cell.angle_gamma   90.00
#
_symmetry.space_group_name_H-M   'P 1'
#
loop_
_entity.id
_entity.type
_entity.pdbx_description
1 polymer ?
#
loop_
_entity_poly.entity_id
_entity_poly.type
_entity_poly.pdbx_seq_one_letter_code
_entity_poly.pdbx_strand_id
1 'polypeptide(L)'
;MTTEDAKRIVREAVEEVVENGRPLLYRLPDASEYERIELSGTIHMCEQEKVDILNYAGILQLMTVGFGKVFGREAVTIALNAYDMIIEKYGEKADFMQVFDYEFPDGDEVRFYIMNDDDHWTVLMPDER
;
A
#
# COMPACT_ATOMS: atom_id res chain seq x y z
N MET A 1 14.54 -11.69 4.47
CA MET A 1 14.61 -10.92 3.22
C MET A 1 15.39 -9.65 3.43
N THR A 2 16.30 -9.34 2.52
CA THR A 2 17.13 -8.14 2.60
C THR A 2 16.46 -6.97 1.86
N THR A 3 17.01 -5.77 2.06
CA THR A 3 16.57 -4.58 1.30
C THR A 3 16.75 -4.80 -0.22
N GLU A 4 17.83 -5.46 -0.62
CA GLU A 4 18.08 -5.74 -2.04
C GLU A 4 17.05 -6.70 -2.62
N ASP A 5 16.61 -7.69 -1.84
CA ASP A 5 15.57 -8.62 -2.28
C ASP A 5 14.23 -7.89 -2.48
N ALA A 6 13.88 -6.99 -1.57
CA ALA A 6 12.66 -6.18 -1.69
C ALA A 6 12.71 -5.29 -2.94
N LYS A 7 13.85 -4.64 -3.21
CA LYS A 7 14.04 -3.82 -4.42
C LYS A 7 13.96 -4.65 -5.70
N ARG A 8 14.49 -5.87 -5.67
CA ARG A 8 14.43 -6.77 -6.80
C ARG A 8 12.99 -7.18 -7.09
N ILE A 9 12.23 -7.55 -6.06
CA ILE A 9 10.82 -7.93 -6.22
C ILE A 9 10.03 -6.78 -6.83
N VAL A 10 10.25 -5.56 -6.36
CA VAL A 10 9.59 -4.36 -6.89
C VAL A 10 9.97 -4.14 -8.35
N ARG A 11 11.25 -4.30 -8.73
CA ARG A 11 11.70 -4.14 -10.11
C ARG A 11 11.07 -5.18 -11.05
N GLU A 12 11.04 -6.43 -10.63
CA GLU A 12 10.45 -7.51 -11.42
C GLU A 12 8.95 -7.26 -11.65
N ALA A 13 8.26 -6.76 -10.63
CA ALA A 13 6.85 -6.43 -10.74
C ALA A 13 6.57 -5.30 -11.73
N VAL A 14 7.48 -4.31 -11.84
CA VAL A 14 7.35 -3.21 -12.81
C VAL A 14 7.37 -3.73 -14.24
N GLU A 15 8.26 -4.65 -14.55
CA GLU A 15 8.41 -5.18 -15.91
C GLU A 15 7.13 -5.85 -16.42
N GLU A 16 6.33 -6.42 -15.53
CA GLU A 16 5.06 -7.04 -15.89
C GLU A 16 3.96 -6.03 -16.22
N VAL A 17 4.03 -4.82 -15.68
CA VAL A 17 2.95 -3.83 -15.75
C VAL A 17 3.19 -2.79 -16.84
N VAL A 18 4.44 -2.58 -17.26
CA VAL A 18 4.82 -1.54 -18.24
C VAL A 18 4.32 -1.83 -19.67
N GLU A 19 4.08 -3.09 -20.02
CA GLU A 19 3.73 -3.52 -21.36
C GLU A 19 2.41 -2.99 -21.91
N ASN A 20 1.54 -2.43 -21.07
CA ASN A 20 0.19 -2.02 -21.47
C ASN A 20 -0.01 -0.50 -21.56
N GLY A 21 1.05 0.30 -21.51
CA GLY A 21 0.96 1.75 -21.63
C GLY A 21 0.18 2.44 -20.50
N ARG A 22 0.00 1.78 -19.38
CA ARG A 22 -0.68 2.32 -18.21
C ARG A 22 0.31 3.03 -17.28
N PRO A 23 -0.15 3.84 -16.31
CA PRO A 23 0.74 4.37 -15.29
C PRO A 23 1.58 3.28 -14.67
N LEU A 24 2.84 3.57 -14.35
CA LEU A 24 3.74 2.59 -13.76
C LEU A 24 3.23 2.15 -12.39
N LEU A 25 2.92 0.88 -12.28
CA LEU A 25 2.51 0.24 -11.04
C LEU A 25 3.45 -0.92 -10.76
N TYR A 26 3.73 -1.13 -9.48
CA TYR A 26 4.46 -2.30 -9.02
C TYR A 26 3.47 -3.33 -8.50
N ARG A 27 3.66 -4.59 -8.86
CA ARG A 27 2.90 -5.66 -8.23
C ARG A 27 3.54 -5.98 -6.88
N LEU A 28 2.73 -5.95 -5.83
CA LEU A 28 3.20 -6.32 -4.50
C LEU A 28 3.36 -7.84 -4.38
N PRO A 29 4.37 -8.32 -3.63
CA PRO A 29 4.51 -9.75 -3.36
C PRO A 29 3.36 -10.25 -2.49
N ASP A 30 3.16 -11.57 -2.48
CA ASP A 30 2.20 -12.20 -1.58
C ASP A 30 2.60 -11.91 -0.13
N ALA A 31 1.67 -11.37 0.65
CA ALA A 31 1.92 -10.98 2.03
C ALA A 31 2.38 -12.16 2.91
N SER A 32 1.93 -13.37 2.59
CA SER A 32 2.31 -14.58 3.34
C SER A 32 3.75 -15.02 3.08
N GLU A 33 4.33 -14.59 1.95
CA GLU A 33 5.67 -14.97 1.54
C GLU A 33 6.70 -13.86 1.76
N TYR A 34 6.24 -12.64 1.98
CA TYR A 34 7.12 -11.49 2.14
C TYR A 34 7.54 -11.32 3.60
N GLU A 35 8.83 -11.33 3.86
CA GLU A 35 9.37 -11.04 5.19
C GLU A 35 9.41 -9.54 5.42
N ARG A 36 8.55 -9.07 6.33
CA ARG A 36 8.43 -7.65 6.63
C ARG A 36 9.62 -7.16 7.44
N ILE A 37 10.08 -5.96 7.12
CA ILE A 37 11.19 -5.33 7.82
C ILE A 37 10.65 -4.47 8.97
N GLU A 38 11.52 -4.11 9.91
CA GLU A 38 11.19 -3.18 10.97
C GLU A 38 11.07 -1.77 10.38
N LEU A 39 9.99 -1.08 10.69
CA LEU A 39 9.76 0.28 10.20
C LEU A 39 10.46 1.31 11.09
N SER A 40 11.01 2.36 10.45
CA SER A 40 11.63 3.46 11.18
C SER A 40 10.60 4.42 11.78
N GLY A 41 9.42 4.51 11.19
CA GLY A 41 8.36 5.41 11.60
C GLY A 41 7.09 4.68 12.03
N THR A 42 5.98 5.41 12.07
CA THR A 42 4.69 4.90 12.56
C THR A 42 3.58 5.17 11.54
N ILE A 43 2.77 4.15 11.27
CA ILE A 43 1.60 4.27 10.42
C ILE A 43 0.39 4.69 11.26
N HIS A 44 -0.25 5.78 10.87
CA HIS A 44 -1.49 6.25 11.49
C HIS A 44 -2.63 6.12 10.49
N MET A 45 -3.68 5.38 10.85
CA MET A 45 -4.85 5.23 10.00
C MET A 45 -5.91 6.26 10.40
N CYS A 46 -6.36 7.05 9.41
CA CYS A 46 -7.47 7.97 9.61
C CYS A 46 -8.79 7.20 9.61
N GLU A 47 -9.74 7.62 10.42
CA GLU A 47 -11.05 6.98 10.43
C GLU A 47 -11.81 7.25 9.13
N GLN A 48 -12.41 6.20 8.59
CA GLN A 48 -13.30 6.35 7.44
C GLN A 48 -14.65 6.90 7.89
N GLU A 49 -15.38 7.50 6.96
CA GLU A 49 -16.77 7.86 7.20
C GLU A 49 -17.61 6.59 7.33
N LYS A 50 -18.71 6.67 8.08
CA LYS A 50 -19.60 5.53 8.25
C LYS A 50 -20.22 5.15 6.91
N VAL A 51 -20.04 3.90 6.53
CA VAL A 51 -20.54 3.36 5.26
C VAL A 51 -21.60 2.32 5.58
N ASP A 52 -22.81 2.52 5.07
CA ASP A 52 -23.95 1.64 5.39
C ASP A 52 -23.95 0.33 4.62
N ILE A 53 -23.43 0.34 3.39
CA ILE A 53 -23.48 -0.87 2.54
C ILE A 53 -22.27 -0.90 1.64
N LEU A 54 -21.12 -1.41 2.12
CA LEU A 54 -20.01 -1.66 1.22
C LEU A 54 -19.30 -2.92 1.66
N ASN A 55 -19.21 -3.83 0.72
CA ASN A 55 -18.60 -5.12 0.94
C ASN A 55 -17.47 -5.25 -0.08
N TYR A 56 -16.33 -4.62 0.24
CA TYR A 56 -15.18 -4.67 -0.65
C TYR A 56 -14.34 -5.87 -0.32
N ALA A 57 -14.36 -6.82 -1.23
CA ALA A 57 -13.45 -7.96 -1.20
C ALA A 57 -12.19 -7.63 -2.00
N GLY A 58 -11.18 -8.43 -1.87
CA GLY A 58 -9.94 -8.29 -2.63
C GLY A 58 -8.73 -8.21 -1.74
N ILE A 59 -7.58 -8.27 -2.37
CA ILE A 59 -6.30 -8.21 -1.67
C ILE A 59 -5.50 -7.01 -2.19
N LEU A 60 -4.58 -6.52 -1.38
CA LEU A 60 -3.65 -5.49 -1.80
C LEU A 60 -2.67 -6.10 -2.80
N GLN A 61 -2.70 -5.63 -4.05
CA GLN A 61 -1.90 -6.20 -5.13
C GLN A 61 -0.92 -5.21 -5.75
N LEU A 62 -1.25 -3.91 -5.75
CA LEU A 62 -0.51 -2.93 -6.53
C LEU A 62 0.00 -1.77 -5.68
N MET A 63 1.13 -1.21 -6.11
CA MET A 63 1.75 -0.05 -5.51
C MET A 63 2.19 0.89 -6.62
N THR A 64 1.90 2.20 -6.48
CA THR A 64 2.36 3.15 -7.49
C THR A 64 3.87 3.42 -7.38
N VAL A 65 4.45 3.89 -8.47
CA VAL A 65 5.86 4.28 -8.51
C VAL A 65 6.14 5.40 -7.49
N GLY A 66 5.22 6.36 -7.38
CA GLY A 66 5.38 7.46 -6.42
C GLY A 66 5.46 6.98 -4.99
N PHE A 67 4.59 6.07 -4.59
CA PHE A 67 4.64 5.48 -3.25
C PHE A 67 5.97 4.77 -3.01
N GLY A 68 6.42 3.98 -3.97
CA GLY A 68 7.70 3.28 -3.87
C GLY A 68 8.88 4.22 -3.75
N LYS A 69 8.87 5.34 -4.48
CA LYS A 69 9.94 6.35 -4.42
C LYS A 69 9.98 7.08 -3.08
N VAL A 70 8.81 7.42 -2.54
CA VAL A 70 8.73 8.15 -1.26
C VAL A 70 9.23 7.30 -0.11
N PHE A 71 8.82 6.04 -0.03
CA PHE A 71 9.10 5.20 1.13
C PHE A 71 10.27 4.23 0.93
N GLY A 72 10.75 4.10 -0.29
CA GLY A 72 11.95 3.33 -0.59
C GLY A 72 11.87 1.89 -0.09
N ARG A 73 12.89 1.47 0.67
CA ARG A 73 12.98 0.08 1.14
C ARG A 73 11.85 -0.32 2.09
N GLU A 74 11.20 0.64 2.74
CA GLU A 74 10.12 0.36 3.68
C GLU A 74 8.75 0.28 2.99
N ALA A 75 8.67 0.68 1.71
CA ALA A 75 7.40 0.82 1.00
C ALA A 75 6.52 -0.43 1.07
N VAL A 76 7.07 -1.59 0.76
CA VAL A 76 6.29 -2.83 0.74
C VAL A 76 5.77 -3.17 2.14
N THR A 77 6.63 -3.05 3.17
CA THR A 77 6.21 -3.31 4.54
C THR A 77 5.14 -2.33 5.00
N ILE A 78 5.28 -1.04 4.68
CA ILE A 78 4.27 -0.02 5.00
C ILE A 78 2.94 -0.39 4.36
N ALA A 79 2.95 -0.72 3.07
CA ALA A 79 1.74 -1.07 2.34
C ALA A 79 1.03 -2.28 2.95
N LEU A 80 1.76 -3.35 3.22
CA LEU A 80 1.19 -4.57 3.79
C LEU A 80 0.67 -4.36 5.21
N ASN A 81 1.41 -3.64 6.04
CA ASN A 81 0.98 -3.35 7.41
C ASN A 81 -0.26 -2.44 7.42
N ALA A 82 -0.31 -1.44 6.55
CA ALA A 82 -1.48 -0.57 6.43
C ALA A 82 -2.71 -1.35 5.99
N TYR A 83 -2.55 -2.24 5.03
CA TYR A 83 -3.65 -3.10 4.57
C TYR A 83 -4.15 -4.01 5.70
N ASP A 84 -3.26 -4.59 6.49
CA ASP A 84 -3.63 -5.38 7.66
C ASP A 84 -4.46 -4.56 8.66
N MET A 85 -4.13 -3.29 8.84
CA MET A 85 -4.90 -2.40 9.72
C MET A 85 -6.33 -2.20 9.21
N ILE A 86 -6.52 -2.09 7.88
CA ILE A 86 -7.85 -1.99 7.28
C ILE A 86 -8.66 -3.25 7.59
N ILE A 87 -8.09 -4.40 7.33
CA ILE A 87 -8.79 -5.68 7.51
C ILE A 87 -9.13 -5.90 8.98
N GLU A 88 -8.21 -5.60 9.88
CA GLU A 88 -8.42 -5.77 11.31
C GLU A 88 -9.51 -4.85 11.85
N LYS A 89 -9.54 -3.58 11.40
CA LYS A 89 -10.48 -2.60 11.92
C LYS A 89 -11.85 -2.66 11.25
N TYR A 90 -11.91 -2.82 9.93
CA TYR A 90 -13.15 -2.72 9.18
C TYR A 90 -13.58 -4.02 8.52
N GLY A 91 -12.65 -4.87 8.11
CA GLY A 91 -12.95 -6.10 7.39
C GLY A 91 -13.74 -5.80 6.12
N GLU A 92 -14.87 -6.49 5.96
CA GLU A 92 -15.75 -6.34 4.80
C GLU A 92 -16.48 -5.01 4.72
N LYS A 93 -16.41 -4.20 5.80
CA LYS A 93 -17.05 -2.88 5.86
C LYS A 93 -16.08 -1.75 5.52
N ALA A 94 -14.90 -2.06 5.01
CA ALA A 94 -13.92 -1.07 4.61
C ALA A 94 -14.44 -0.23 3.44
N ASP A 95 -14.35 1.10 3.56
CA ASP A 95 -14.65 2.01 2.47
C ASP A 95 -13.65 1.78 1.32
N PHE A 96 -14.05 2.16 0.09
CA PHE A 96 -13.20 2.00 -1.09
C PHE A 96 -11.90 2.79 -1.01
N MET A 97 -11.83 3.84 -0.19
CA MET A 97 -10.63 4.64 -0.01
C MET A 97 -10.29 4.73 1.47
N GLN A 98 -9.08 4.36 1.81
CA GLN A 98 -8.53 4.45 3.16
C GLN A 98 -7.39 5.45 3.17
N VAL A 99 -7.33 6.30 4.18
CA VAL A 99 -6.36 7.39 4.31
C VAL A 99 -5.41 7.08 5.45
N PHE A 100 -4.13 7.25 5.21
CA PHE A 100 -3.07 7.02 6.20
C PHE A 100 -2.10 8.19 6.23
N ASP A 101 -1.49 8.40 7.39
CA ASP A 101 -0.35 9.28 7.55
C ASP A 101 0.82 8.47 8.12
N TYR A 102 1.95 8.52 7.45
CA TYR A 102 3.17 7.88 7.94
C TYR A 102 4.04 8.93 8.62
N GLU A 103 4.28 8.74 9.91
CA GLU A 103 5.12 9.63 10.70
C GLU A 103 6.55 9.11 10.70
N PHE A 104 7.46 9.92 10.14
CA PHE A 104 8.88 9.62 10.14
C PHE A 104 9.49 9.87 11.52
N PRO A 105 10.70 9.33 11.81
CA PRO A 105 11.36 9.53 13.12
C PRO A 105 11.58 10.98 13.50
N ASP A 106 11.71 11.89 12.51
CA ASP A 106 11.89 13.33 12.77
C ASP A 106 10.57 14.06 13.07
N GLY A 107 9.44 13.37 13.00
CA GLY A 107 8.13 13.93 13.26
C GLY A 107 7.38 14.39 12.02
N ASP A 108 8.01 14.42 10.85
CA ASP A 108 7.32 14.74 9.60
C ASP A 108 6.33 13.65 9.25
N GLU A 109 5.18 14.05 8.72
CA GLU A 109 4.15 13.12 8.28
C GLU A 109 3.92 13.22 6.78
N VAL A 110 3.72 12.07 6.14
CA VAL A 110 3.39 11.99 4.71
C VAL A 110 2.14 11.16 4.54
N ARG A 111 1.16 11.72 3.85
CA ARG A 111 -0.13 11.07 3.60
C ARG A 111 -0.05 10.14 2.41
N PHE A 112 -0.71 8.99 2.51
CA PHE A 112 -0.92 8.09 1.40
C PHE A 112 -2.31 7.44 1.49
N TYR A 113 -2.75 6.87 0.38
CA TYR A 113 -4.06 6.23 0.28
C TYR A 113 -3.92 4.76 -0.08
N ILE A 114 -4.89 3.96 0.37
CA ILE A 114 -5.11 2.62 -0.17
C ILE A 114 -6.52 2.61 -0.72
N MET A 115 -6.66 2.34 -2.02
CA MET A 115 -7.94 2.39 -2.72
C MET A 115 -8.29 1.03 -3.31
N ASN A 116 -9.57 0.67 -3.19
CA ASN A 116 -10.12 -0.51 -3.84
C ASN A 116 -10.50 -0.15 -5.28
N ASP A 117 -10.09 -1.01 -6.21
CA ASP A 117 -10.40 -0.88 -7.64
C ASP A 117 -11.10 -2.19 -8.07
N ASP A 118 -12.35 -2.35 -7.66
CA ASP A 118 -13.25 -3.48 -7.88
C ASP A 118 -12.77 -4.80 -7.25
N ASP A 119 -11.71 -5.41 -7.74
CA ASP A 119 -11.24 -6.72 -7.31
C ASP A 119 -9.89 -6.71 -6.59
N HIS A 120 -9.24 -5.55 -6.51
CA HIS A 120 -7.95 -5.43 -5.84
C HIS A 120 -7.77 -4.05 -5.21
N TRP A 121 -6.82 -3.97 -4.29
CA TRP A 121 -6.47 -2.71 -3.64
C TRP A 121 -5.12 -2.23 -4.15
N THR A 122 -4.98 -0.91 -4.27
CA THR A 122 -3.75 -0.24 -4.70
C THR A 122 -3.34 0.79 -3.66
N VAL A 123 -2.07 0.79 -3.28
CA VAL A 123 -1.50 1.84 -2.44
C VAL A 123 -0.89 2.93 -3.32
N LEU A 124 -1.18 4.20 -3.03
CA LEU A 124 -0.79 5.32 -3.88
C LEU A 124 -0.62 6.60 -3.07
N MET A 125 0.07 7.58 -3.70
CA MET A 125 0.20 8.92 -3.15
C MET A 125 -1.00 9.78 -3.58
N PRO A 126 -1.36 10.84 -2.80
CA PRO A 126 -2.54 11.66 -3.09
C PRO A 126 -2.56 12.27 -4.49
N ASP A 127 -1.40 12.66 -5.03
CA ASP A 127 -1.29 13.26 -6.36
C ASP A 127 -1.34 12.24 -7.50
N GLU A 128 -1.38 10.96 -7.19
CA GLU A 128 -1.50 9.88 -8.17
C GLU A 128 -2.92 9.32 -8.28
N ARG A 129 -3.81 9.95 -7.59
CA ARG A 129 -5.19 9.54 -7.53
C ARG A 129 -5.97 9.73 -8.85
#